data_e36c830aa7cb74c68fce75c3f2888229
#
_entry.id   e36c830aa7cb74c68fce75c3f2888229
#
_cell.length_a   1.000
_cell.length_b   1.000
_cell.length_c   1.000
_cell.angle_alpha   90.00
_cell.angle_beta   90.00
_cell.angle_gamma   90.00
#
_symmetry.space_group_name_H-M   'P 1'
#
loop_
_entity.id
_entity.type
_entity.pdbx_description
1 polymer ?
#
loop_
_entity_poly.entity_id
_entity_poly.type
_entity_poly.pdbx_seq_one_letter_code
_entity_poly.pdbx_strand_id
1 'polypeptide(L)'
;MVDNIIGQVKATPGDWTWEYHKSPDGLRRNRERALETFLADYDAGKAEGRYVVGSLPNLPYPDRSFDIAICSHFLFLYSDKLDYEFHRDSVLEMLRVAGEARIFPIVDLTPARSVHVEPLAKELRSLGFIVEFRKVDYEVQRGGNEMMRVTRYQPDR
;
A
#
# COMPACT_ATOMS: atom_id res chain seq x y z
N MET A 1 -15.25 4.99 -13.27
CA MET A 1 -14.31 4.95 -12.11
C MET A 1 -13.30 6.09 -12.15
N VAL A 2 -12.49 6.25 -13.21
CA VAL A 2 -11.49 7.33 -13.30
C VAL A 2 -12.12 8.72 -13.15
N ASP A 3 -13.28 8.97 -13.79
CA ASP A 3 -13.99 10.26 -13.70
C ASP A 3 -14.38 10.64 -12.26
N ASN A 4 -14.82 9.68 -11.45
CA ASN A 4 -15.15 9.93 -10.05
C ASN A 4 -13.93 10.36 -9.24
N ILE A 5 -12.78 9.72 -9.46
CA ILE A 5 -11.52 10.08 -8.80
C ILE A 5 -11.10 11.50 -9.19
N ILE A 6 -11.16 11.83 -10.47
CA ILE A 6 -10.80 13.17 -10.96
C ILE A 6 -11.79 14.22 -10.42
N GLY A 7 -13.07 13.88 -10.29
CA GLY A 7 -14.07 14.75 -9.65
C GLY A 7 -13.74 15.04 -8.19
N GLN A 8 -13.40 14.03 -7.40
CA GLN A 8 -12.99 14.20 -6.01
C GLN A 8 -11.72 15.05 -5.88
N VAL A 9 -10.71 14.76 -6.67
CA VAL A 9 -9.45 15.49 -6.68
C VAL A 9 -9.66 16.99 -6.99
N LYS A 10 -10.56 17.32 -7.91
CA LYS A 10 -10.91 18.70 -8.23
C LYS A 10 -11.74 19.39 -7.14
N ALA A 11 -12.48 18.64 -6.33
CA ALA A 11 -13.29 19.16 -5.23
C ALA A 11 -12.44 19.53 -3.99
N THR A 12 -11.29 18.91 -3.79
CA THR A 12 -10.39 19.15 -2.66
C THR A 12 -8.96 19.45 -3.12
N PRO A 13 -8.74 20.57 -3.85
CA PRO A 13 -7.44 20.84 -4.48
C PRO A 13 -6.28 21.01 -3.49
N GLY A 14 -6.57 21.38 -2.23
CA GLY A 14 -5.57 21.55 -1.17
C GLY A 14 -4.96 20.24 -0.67
N ASP A 15 -5.63 19.10 -0.86
CA ASP A 15 -5.21 17.78 -0.34
C ASP A 15 -4.21 17.08 -1.25
N TRP A 16 -3.93 17.64 -2.42
CA TRP A 16 -3.16 17.00 -3.48
C TRP A 16 -1.91 17.76 -3.86
N THR A 17 -0.90 17.04 -4.34
CA THR A 17 0.31 17.59 -4.93
C THR A 17 0.43 17.16 -6.39
N TRP A 18 1.08 18.01 -7.21
CA TRP A 18 1.15 17.79 -8.66
C TRP A 18 2.57 17.64 -9.19
N GLU A 19 3.54 17.44 -8.30
CA GLU A 19 4.94 17.29 -8.72
C GLU A 19 5.15 16.06 -9.61
N TYR A 20 4.52 14.94 -9.27
CA TYR A 20 4.63 13.70 -10.03
C TYR A 20 3.73 13.69 -11.27
N HIS A 21 2.44 13.95 -11.11
CA HIS A 21 1.45 13.87 -12.20
C HIS A 21 1.30 15.15 -13.01
N LYS A 22 1.89 16.25 -12.56
CA LYS A 22 1.85 17.62 -13.14
C LYS A 22 0.48 18.29 -13.13
N SER A 23 -0.61 17.55 -13.16
CA SER A 23 -1.99 18.07 -13.14
C SER A 23 -3.02 16.96 -12.91
N PRO A 24 -4.29 17.29 -12.59
CA PRO A 24 -5.40 16.32 -12.60
C PRO A 24 -5.51 15.54 -13.91
N ASP A 25 -5.31 16.20 -15.05
CA ASP A 25 -5.34 15.53 -16.36
C ASP A 25 -4.12 14.63 -16.58
N GLY A 26 -2.97 14.97 -16.01
CA GLY A 26 -1.78 14.11 -15.98
C GLY A 26 -2.01 12.85 -15.14
N LEU A 27 -2.68 13.00 -13.99
CA LEU A 27 -3.13 11.86 -13.18
C LEU A 27 -4.09 10.96 -13.96
N ARG A 28 -5.08 11.56 -14.67
CA ARG A 28 -6.01 10.80 -15.52
C ARG A 28 -5.25 9.97 -16.55
N ARG A 29 -4.40 10.61 -17.37
CA ARG A 29 -3.62 9.90 -18.41
C ARG A 29 -2.77 8.77 -17.85
N ASN A 30 -2.13 8.97 -16.71
CA ASN A 30 -1.31 7.94 -16.09
C ASN A 30 -2.13 6.74 -15.62
N ARG A 31 -3.33 6.99 -15.07
CA ARG A 31 -4.25 5.92 -14.63
C ARG A 31 -4.85 5.16 -15.81
N GLU A 32 -5.27 5.86 -16.87
CA GLU A 32 -5.79 5.25 -18.09
C GLU A 32 -4.74 4.35 -18.74
N ARG A 33 -3.51 4.83 -18.90
CA ARG A 33 -2.40 4.03 -19.43
C ARG A 33 -2.09 2.79 -18.58
N ALA A 34 -2.08 2.94 -17.24
CA ALA A 34 -1.85 1.82 -16.35
C ALA A 34 -2.98 0.78 -16.46
N LEU A 35 -4.23 1.23 -16.58
CA LEU A 35 -5.39 0.34 -16.78
C LEU A 35 -5.32 -0.37 -18.12
N GLU A 36 -4.99 0.31 -19.20
CA GLU A 36 -4.80 -0.29 -20.52
C GLU A 36 -3.72 -1.38 -20.50
N THR A 37 -2.57 -1.07 -19.91
CA THR A 37 -1.48 -2.05 -19.74
C THR A 37 -1.91 -3.27 -18.94
N PHE A 38 -2.62 -3.04 -17.83
CA PHE A 38 -3.14 -4.13 -16.98
C PHE A 38 -4.15 -5.00 -17.75
N LEU A 39 -5.12 -4.39 -18.44
CA LEU A 39 -6.13 -5.12 -19.17
C LEU A 39 -5.56 -5.92 -20.35
N ALA A 40 -4.53 -5.41 -21.01
CA ALA A 40 -3.86 -6.11 -22.11
C ALA A 40 -3.12 -7.37 -21.62
N ASP A 41 -2.65 -7.39 -20.37
CA ASP A 41 -1.94 -8.53 -19.77
C ASP A 41 -2.84 -9.46 -18.95
N TYR A 42 -4.03 -9.03 -18.56
CA TYR A 42 -4.82 -9.68 -17.52
C TYR A 42 -5.17 -11.14 -17.81
N ASP A 43 -5.63 -11.45 -19.02
CA ASP A 43 -6.03 -12.82 -19.37
C ASP A 43 -4.84 -13.77 -19.46
N ALA A 44 -3.73 -13.32 -20.04
CA ALA A 44 -2.47 -14.07 -20.07
C ALA A 44 -1.93 -14.28 -18.65
N GLY A 45 -1.88 -13.22 -17.85
CA GLY A 45 -1.41 -13.28 -16.47
C GLY A 45 -2.24 -14.17 -15.55
N LYS A 46 -3.55 -14.25 -15.79
CA LYS A 46 -4.42 -15.23 -15.11
C LYS A 46 -4.08 -16.66 -15.50
N ALA A 47 -3.91 -16.91 -16.79
CA ALA A 47 -3.56 -18.25 -17.28
C ALA A 47 -2.20 -18.72 -16.76
N GLU A 48 -1.26 -17.80 -16.55
CA GLU A 48 0.07 -18.04 -15.99
C GLU A 48 0.09 -18.09 -14.45
N GLY A 49 -1.04 -17.85 -13.77
CA GLY A 49 -1.12 -17.83 -12.29
C GLY A 49 -0.50 -16.59 -11.64
N ARG A 50 -0.24 -15.52 -12.40
CA ARG A 50 0.27 -14.24 -11.86
C ARG A 50 -0.80 -13.43 -11.12
N TYR A 51 -2.09 -13.67 -11.43
CA TYR A 51 -3.23 -13.07 -10.75
C TYR A 51 -4.01 -14.14 -10.01
N VAL A 52 -4.01 -14.05 -8.70
CA VAL A 52 -4.64 -15.02 -7.79
C VAL A 52 -5.64 -14.28 -6.91
N VAL A 53 -6.79 -14.89 -6.67
CA VAL A 53 -7.77 -14.36 -5.72
C VAL A 53 -7.25 -14.57 -4.30
N GLY A 54 -7.19 -13.49 -3.53
CA GLY A 54 -6.76 -13.51 -2.14
C GLY A 54 -7.33 -12.32 -1.37
N SER A 55 -7.39 -12.42 -0.07
CA SER A 55 -7.86 -11.36 0.82
C SER A 55 -7.04 -11.35 2.09
N LEU A 56 -6.56 -10.18 2.48
CA LEU A 56 -6.01 -9.98 3.81
C LEU A 56 -7.12 -10.14 4.87
N PRO A 57 -6.81 -10.65 6.03
CA PRO A 57 -5.49 -11.07 6.51
C PRO A 57 -5.14 -12.56 6.24
N ASN A 58 -5.75 -13.20 5.23
CA ASN A 58 -5.48 -14.61 4.91
C ASN A 58 -5.19 -14.76 3.42
N LEU A 59 -3.94 -15.01 3.07
CA LEU A 59 -3.49 -15.17 1.69
C LEU A 59 -3.26 -16.65 1.33
N PRO A 60 -3.62 -17.08 0.10
CA PRO A 60 -3.54 -18.46 -0.31
C PRO A 60 -2.12 -18.88 -0.74
N TYR A 61 -1.10 -18.43 -0.01
CA TYR A 61 0.29 -18.74 -0.32
C TYR A 61 0.99 -19.44 0.86
N PRO A 62 1.91 -20.36 0.61
CA PRO A 62 2.80 -20.90 1.64
C PRO A 62 3.65 -19.80 2.29
N ASP A 63 4.24 -20.14 3.45
CA ASP A 63 5.20 -19.25 4.11
C ASP A 63 6.40 -18.97 3.20
N ARG A 64 6.86 -17.71 3.22
CA ARG A 64 8.07 -17.29 2.50
C ARG A 64 8.03 -17.56 0.99
N SER A 65 6.85 -17.42 0.37
CA SER A 65 6.67 -17.58 -1.08
C SER A 65 7.26 -16.42 -1.89
N PHE A 66 7.51 -15.27 -1.25
CA PHE A 66 7.95 -14.05 -1.90
C PHE A 66 9.10 -13.38 -1.15
N ASP A 67 9.91 -12.60 -1.87
CA ASP A 67 10.93 -11.75 -1.24
C ASP A 67 10.26 -10.55 -0.57
N ILE A 68 9.30 -9.92 -1.26
CA ILE A 68 8.64 -8.69 -0.82
C ILE A 68 7.13 -8.80 -1.05
N ALA A 69 6.35 -8.40 -0.04
CA ALA A 69 4.91 -8.14 -0.14
C ALA A 69 4.67 -6.62 -0.12
N ILE A 70 3.91 -6.12 -1.10
CA ILE A 70 3.59 -4.69 -1.22
C ILE A 70 2.09 -4.47 -1.04
N CYS A 71 1.73 -3.60 -0.09
CA CYS A 71 0.37 -3.11 0.10
C CYS A 71 0.33 -1.62 -0.21
N SER A 72 -0.17 -1.28 -1.40
CA SER A 72 -0.22 0.11 -1.87
C SER A 72 -1.64 0.65 -1.90
N HIS A 73 -1.85 1.83 -1.29
CA HIS A 73 -3.11 2.57 -1.30
C HIS A 73 -4.31 1.74 -0.78
N PHE A 74 -4.09 0.97 0.28
CA PHE A 74 -5.14 0.17 0.90
C PHE A 74 -5.13 0.28 2.43
N LEU A 75 -4.24 -0.39 3.13
CA LEU A 75 -4.35 -0.68 4.54
C LEU A 75 -4.59 0.59 5.38
N PHE A 76 -3.65 1.53 5.43
CA PHE A 76 -3.76 2.73 6.23
C PHE A 76 -4.72 3.78 5.67
N LEU A 77 -4.97 3.80 4.36
CA LEU A 77 -5.96 4.71 3.77
C LEU A 77 -7.37 4.50 4.32
N TYR A 78 -7.71 3.27 4.67
CA TYR A 78 -9.04 2.90 5.14
C TYR A 78 -9.10 2.66 6.66
N SER A 79 -8.28 3.38 7.43
CA SER A 79 -8.20 3.26 8.89
C SER A 79 -9.51 3.58 9.63
N ASP A 80 -10.43 4.29 8.99
CA ASP A 80 -11.78 4.55 9.49
C ASP A 80 -12.74 3.35 9.36
N LYS A 81 -12.39 2.37 8.52
CA LYS A 81 -13.22 1.19 8.21
C LYS A 81 -12.59 -0.12 8.64
N LEU A 82 -11.28 -0.15 8.74
CA LEU A 82 -10.50 -1.30 9.12
C LEU A 82 -9.97 -1.07 10.53
N ASP A 83 -10.26 -1.97 11.45
CA ASP A 83 -9.81 -1.86 12.83
C ASP A 83 -8.32 -2.18 13.00
N TYR A 84 -7.84 -2.02 14.22
CA TYR A 84 -6.43 -2.25 14.54
C TYR A 84 -6.02 -3.72 14.33
N GLU A 85 -6.89 -4.66 14.73
CA GLU A 85 -6.64 -6.09 14.58
C GLU A 85 -6.47 -6.47 13.11
N PHE A 86 -7.32 -5.93 12.24
CA PHE A 86 -7.18 -6.16 10.80
C PHE A 86 -5.83 -5.63 10.27
N HIS A 87 -5.38 -4.47 10.72
CA HIS A 87 -4.07 -3.92 10.31
C HIS A 87 -2.93 -4.82 10.80
N ARG A 88 -2.94 -5.21 12.08
CA ARG A 88 -1.94 -6.09 12.67
C ARG A 88 -1.86 -7.43 11.94
N ASP A 89 -2.98 -8.11 11.80
CA ASP A 89 -3.06 -9.44 11.22
C ASP A 89 -2.69 -9.41 9.74
N SER A 90 -3.07 -8.35 9.02
CA SER A 90 -2.68 -8.16 7.62
C SER A 90 -1.17 -8.00 7.45
N VAL A 91 -0.50 -7.21 8.30
CA VAL A 91 0.96 -7.05 8.22
C VAL A 91 1.68 -8.33 8.61
N LEU A 92 1.20 -9.04 9.64
CA LEU A 92 1.75 -10.33 10.03
C LEU A 92 1.59 -11.38 8.93
N GLU A 93 0.44 -11.40 8.25
CA GLU A 93 0.22 -12.27 7.09
C GLU A 93 1.13 -11.94 5.91
N MET A 94 1.32 -10.65 5.59
CA MET A 94 2.30 -10.22 4.59
C MET A 94 3.70 -10.71 4.95
N LEU A 95 4.08 -10.65 6.23
CA LEU A 95 5.38 -11.14 6.72
C LEU A 95 5.45 -12.67 6.83
N ARG A 96 4.32 -13.37 6.89
CA ARG A 96 4.29 -14.83 6.77
C ARG A 96 4.66 -15.26 5.36
N VAL A 97 4.04 -14.64 4.36
CA VAL A 97 4.23 -15.01 2.95
C VAL A 97 5.47 -14.40 2.31
N ALA A 98 6.07 -13.34 2.91
CA ALA A 98 7.23 -12.64 2.35
C ALA A 98 8.31 -12.37 3.40
N GLY A 99 9.54 -12.14 2.93
CA GLY A 99 10.65 -11.74 3.77
C GLY A 99 10.59 -10.27 4.24
N GLU A 100 9.92 -9.43 3.48
CA GLU A 100 9.76 -8.00 3.71
C GLU A 100 8.33 -7.57 3.38
N ALA A 101 7.73 -6.70 4.19
CA ALA A 101 6.46 -6.04 3.90
C ALA A 101 6.66 -4.53 3.71
N ARG A 102 6.04 -3.97 2.66
CA ARG A 102 6.02 -2.53 2.36
C ARG A 102 4.58 -2.05 2.28
N ILE A 103 4.22 -1.08 3.10
CA ILE A 103 2.88 -0.51 3.17
C ILE A 103 2.95 0.99 2.87
N PHE A 104 2.22 1.44 1.86
CA PHE A 104 2.24 2.81 1.37
C PHE A 104 0.86 3.29 0.92
N PRO A 105 0.49 4.55 1.16
CA PRO A 105 1.07 5.47 2.13
C PRO A 105 0.67 5.12 3.56
N ILE A 106 1.22 5.82 4.56
CA ILE A 106 0.85 5.65 5.97
C ILE A 106 -0.12 6.72 6.48
N VAL A 107 -0.75 7.44 5.56
CA VAL A 107 -1.83 8.40 5.82
C VAL A 107 -3.19 7.78 5.51
N ASP A 108 -4.24 8.31 6.11
CA ASP A 108 -5.63 7.96 5.81
C ASP A 108 -6.22 8.84 4.68
N LEU A 109 -7.50 8.72 4.44
CA LEU A 109 -8.21 9.50 3.42
C LEU A 109 -8.34 11.00 3.78
N THR A 110 -8.04 11.40 5.02
CA THR A 110 -8.07 12.81 5.49
C THR A 110 -6.69 13.46 5.51
N PRO A 111 -5.75 13.12 4.67
CA PRO A 111 -4.28 13.28 4.67
C PRO A 111 -3.60 13.33 6.05
N ALA A 112 -4.19 12.68 7.04
CA ALA A 112 -3.59 12.54 8.36
C ALA A 112 -2.83 11.20 8.48
N ARG A 113 -1.75 11.17 9.25
CA ARG A 113 -1.08 9.91 9.61
C ARG A 113 -2.08 8.99 10.31
N SER A 114 -2.25 7.77 9.80
CA SER A 114 -3.20 6.80 10.35
C SER A 114 -2.95 6.55 11.84
N VAL A 115 -4.03 6.49 12.61
CA VAL A 115 -3.99 6.23 14.06
C VAL A 115 -3.41 4.85 14.40
N HIS A 116 -3.40 3.92 13.45
CA HIS A 116 -2.89 2.56 13.63
C HIS A 116 -1.38 2.44 13.42
N VAL A 117 -0.73 3.43 12.81
CA VAL A 117 0.70 3.35 12.43
C VAL A 117 1.61 3.18 13.65
N GLU A 118 1.50 4.06 14.63
CA GLU A 118 2.41 4.03 15.79
C GLU A 118 2.16 2.82 16.72
N PRO A 119 0.91 2.49 17.08
CA PRO A 119 0.63 1.29 17.86
C PRO A 119 1.15 0.02 17.18
N LEU A 120 0.91 -0.11 15.86
CA LEU A 120 1.35 -1.27 15.08
C LEU A 120 2.87 -1.35 15.00
N ALA A 121 3.55 -0.25 14.74
CA ALA A 121 5.01 -0.21 14.73
C ALA A 121 5.62 -0.62 16.07
N LYS A 122 5.01 -0.19 17.18
CA LYS A 122 5.44 -0.58 18.54
C LYS A 122 5.24 -2.09 18.77
N GLU A 123 4.08 -2.63 18.43
CA GLU A 123 3.79 -4.06 18.58
C GLU A 123 4.74 -4.91 17.72
N LEU A 124 4.91 -4.58 16.44
CA LEU A 124 5.81 -5.31 15.54
C LEU A 124 7.25 -5.33 16.05
N ARG A 125 7.75 -4.19 16.58
CA ARG A 125 9.08 -4.14 17.20
C ARG A 125 9.17 -5.04 18.44
N SER A 126 8.11 -5.09 19.26
CA SER A 126 8.09 -5.99 20.44
C SER A 126 8.08 -7.48 20.05
N LEU A 127 7.58 -7.81 18.85
CA LEU A 127 7.62 -9.14 18.25
C LEU A 127 8.96 -9.47 17.55
N GLY A 128 9.94 -8.56 17.61
CA GLY A 128 11.28 -8.75 17.05
C GLY A 128 11.42 -8.37 15.57
N PHE A 129 10.45 -7.64 14.99
CA PHE A 129 10.58 -7.11 13.65
C PHE A 129 11.31 -5.76 13.65
N ILE A 130 12.02 -5.46 12.56
CA ILE A 130 12.58 -4.15 12.27
C ILE A 130 11.51 -3.36 11.52
N VAL A 131 11.13 -2.20 12.06
CA VAL A 131 10.14 -1.29 11.45
C VAL A 131 10.81 0.04 11.16
N GLU A 132 10.83 0.41 9.90
CA GLU A 132 11.38 1.66 9.37
C GLU A 132 10.28 2.48 8.68
N PHE A 133 10.37 3.79 8.80
CA PHE A 133 9.58 4.72 7.99
C PHE A 133 10.51 5.37 6.98
N ARG A 134 10.16 5.28 5.70
CA ARG A 134 10.98 5.77 4.60
C ARG A 134 10.19 6.74 3.73
N LYS A 135 10.75 7.92 3.50
CA LYS A 135 10.24 8.84 2.49
C LYS A 135 10.50 8.28 1.10
N VAL A 136 9.54 8.53 0.21
CA VAL A 136 9.60 8.19 -1.22
C VAL A 136 9.31 9.45 -2.03
N ASP A 137 9.81 9.48 -3.27
CA ASP A 137 9.65 10.64 -4.16
C ASP A 137 8.22 10.76 -4.72
N TYR A 138 7.41 9.71 -4.60
CA TYR A 138 6.03 9.72 -5.05
C TYR A 138 5.12 10.32 -3.99
N GLU A 139 4.46 11.41 -4.34
CA GLU A 139 3.43 12.05 -3.53
C GLU A 139 2.29 12.51 -4.43
N VAL A 140 1.06 12.09 -4.11
CA VAL A 140 -0.16 12.56 -4.77
C VAL A 140 -1.09 13.19 -3.75
N GLN A 141 -1.39 12.49 -2.68
CA GLN A 141 -2.06 13.02 -1.51
C GLN A 141 -1.03 13.74 -0.64
N ARG A 142 -1.31 14.97 -0.25
CA ARG A 142 -0.38 15.79 0.55
C ARG A 142 0.02 15.07 1.85
N GLY A 143 1.32 14.96 2.11
CA GLY A 143 1.87 14.21 3.24
C GLY A 143 1.90 12.68 3.04
N GLY A 144 1.33 12.17 1.94
CA GLY A 144 1.31 10.74 1.61
C GLY A 144 2.58 10.26 0.89
N ASN A 145 3.75 10.67 1.36
CA ASN A 145 5.06 10.30 0.79
C ASN A 145 5.92 9.46 1.74
N GLU A 146 5.28 8.82 2.70
CA GLU A 146 5.99 7.96 3.65
C GLU A 146 5.48 6.52 3.57
N MET A 147 6.41 5.56 3.64
CA MET A 147 6.16 4.12 3.56
C MET A 147 6.61 3.46 4.86
N MET A 148 5.82 2.54 5.39
CA MET A 148 6.25 1.61 6.43
C MET A 148 6.92 0.40 5.77
N ARG A 149 8.16 0.14 6.13
CA ARG A 149 8.90 -1.06 5.76
C ARG A 149 9.10 -1.93 6.99
N VAL A 150 8.73 -3.20 6.88
CA VAL A 150 8.87 -4.17 7.97
C VAL A 150 9.67 -5.36 7.49
N THR A 151 10.70 -5.75 8.24
CA THR A 151 11.54 -6.92 7.97
C THR A 151 11.75 -7.75 9.23
N ARG A 152 12.03 -9.05 9.06
CA ARG A 152 12.53 -9.86 10.17
C ARG A 152 13.96 -9.45 10.51
N TYR A 153 14.28 -9.45 11.79
CA TYR A 153 15.68 -9.37 12.18
C TYR A 153 16.43 -10.60 11.60
N GLN A 154 17.42 -10.32 10.80
CA GLN A 154 18.37 -11.35 10.36
C GLN A 154 19.68 -11.04 11.09
N PRO A 155 20.14 -11.88 12.04
CA PRO A 155 21.49 -11.74 12.53
C PRO A 155 22.45 -11.95 11.35
N ASP A 156 23.45 -11.09 11.26
CA ASP A 156 24.49 -11.16 10.22
C ASP A 156 25.02 -12.59 10.11
N ARG A 157 25.04 -13.10 8.86
CA ARG A 157 25.64 -14.40 8.55
C ARG A 157 27.14 -14.31 8.61
#